data_0a0f7aec4ebdafbc47b28b55e77de56f
#
_entry.id   0a0f7aec4ebdafbc47b28b55e77de56f
#
_cell.length_a   1.000
_cell.length_b   1.000
_cell.length_c   1.000
_cell.angle_alpha   90.00
_cell.angle_beta   90.00
_cell.angle_gamma   90.00
#
_symmetry.space_group_name_H-M   'P 1'
#
loop_
_entity.id
_entity.type
_entity.pdbx_description
1 polymer ?
#
loop_
_entity_poly.entity_id
_entity_poly.type
_entity_poly.pdbx_seq_one_letter_code
_entity_poly.pdbx_strand_id
1 'polypeptide(L)'
;MQATIHNEFLTLTVDTHGAEAVSLKNAAGEEMLWQADPAIWKRHAPILFPWTGKLTGGTFTANGKTYKGGQHGFARDLEHTLLRAEGDTIQLELRADDAMKAERFPFDFVLTSTFRLEGKTVHHTLTVQNPAAAAQELRFGIGYHPAFNVPFDSAHTTEDYEFRFDQPESPMILDASPNGLLSGRCYYQWKNANSIQLTDDLFANDSFCMAGLRTKTLGIYEKDTGRSVVCNVAGYPYTLIWSAPAKPVRYVCIEPWHALPGAETDPQEWSERAATACLAPGQQWETTLSTTFDR
;
A
#
# COMPACT_ATOMS: atom_id res chain seq x y z
N MET A 1 13.50 15.08 3.58
CA MET A 1 14.72 14.62 4.32
C MET A 1 14.67 13.10 4.41
N GLN A 2 15.83 12.41 4.39
CA GLN A 2 15.85 10.96 4.47
C GLN A 2 16.44 10.49 5.81
N ALA A 3 15.88 9.40 6.35
CA ALA A 3 16.35 8.70 7.53
C ALA A 3 16.70 7.26 7.14
N THR A 4 17.79 6.72 7.69
CA THR A 4 18.25 5.37 7.37
C THR A 4 18.51 4.59 8.65
N ILE A 5 18.05 3.34 8.67
CA ILE A 5 18.35 2.33 9.69
C ILE A 5 18.89 1.08 9.03
N HIS A 6 19.63 0.28 9.78
CA HIS A 6 20.18 -0.98 9.28
C HIS A 6 20.31 -2.02 10.40
N ASN A 7 20.33 -3.27 9.99
CA ASN A 7 20.77 -4.40 10.80
C ASN A 7 21.79 -5.24 9.98
N GLU A 8 22.11 -6.44 10.39
CA GLU A 8 23.07 -7.32 9.68
C GLU A 8 22.55 -7.78 8.30
N PHE A 9 21.24 -7.70 8.02
CA PHE A 9 20.62 -8.21 6.79
C PHE A 9 20.16 -7.11 5.85
N LEU A 10 19.66 -6.00 6.41
CA LEU A 10 18.91 -4.98 5.66
C LEU A 10 19.40 -3.57 5.99
N THR A 11 19.37 -2.71 4.97
CA THR A 11 19.50 -1.25 5.11
C THR A 11 18.26 -0.61 4.49
N LEU A 12 17.45 0.06 5.31
CA LEU A 12 16.22 0.75 4.92
C LEU A 12 16.40 2.26 4.98
N THR A 13 16.04 2.95 3.90
CA THR A 13 15.95 4.42 3.85
C THR A 13 14.51 4.85 3.62
N VAL A 14 14.02 5.76 4.45
CA VAL A 14 12.67 6.33 4.37
C VAL A 14 12.77 7.84 4.14
N ASP A 15 12.01 8.36 3.17
CA ASP A 15 11.90 9.80 2.95
C ASP A 15 10.79 10.38 3.83
N THR A 16 11.03 11.57 4.42
CA THR A 16 10.00 12.28 5.17
C THR A 16 8.85 12.75 4.28
N HIS A 17 9.09 12.96 2.98
CA HIS A 17 8.03 13.20 2.01
C HIS A 17 7.24 11.91 1.78
N GLY A 18 5.97 11.91 2.21
CA GLY A 18 5.08 10.76 2.14
C GLY A 18 5.33 9.66 3.17
N ALA A 19 6.32 9.81 4.07
CA ALA A 19 6.84 8.72 4.92
C ALA A 19 7.12 7.46 4.09
N GLU A 20 7.69 7.64 2.89
CA GLU A 20 7.83 6.61 1.89
C GLU A 20 9.17 5.87 2.03
N ALA A 21 9.16 4.53 2.09
CA ALA A 21 10.37 3.73 1.96
C ALA A 21 10.90 3.85 0.53
N VAL A 22 12.08 4.47 0.38
CA VAL A 22 12.65 4.80 -0.95
C VAL A 22 13.83 3.92 -1.35
N SER A 23 14.41 3.20 -0.41
CA SER A 23 15.47 2.22 -0.67
C SER A 23 15.43 1.12 0.40
N LEU A 24 15.57 -0.10 -0.02
CA LEU A 24 15.79 -1.25 0.85
C LEU A 24 16.84 -2.15 0.21
N LYS A 25 17.99 -2.24 0.84
CA LYS A 25 19.12 -3.06 0.35
C LYS A 25 19.35 -4.25 1.27
N ASN A 26 19.71 -5.39 0.64
CA ASN A 26 20.21 -6.55 1.39
C ASN A 26 21.68 -6.34 1.82
N ALA A 27 22.26 -7.32 2.53
CA ALA A 27 23.65 -7.26 3.00
C ALA A 27 24.69 -7.19 1.89
N ALA A 28 24.35 -7.61 0.66
CA ALA A 28 25.21 -7.49 -0.53
C ALA A 28 25.10 -6.09 -1.18
N GLY A 29 24.22 -5.22 -0.70
CA GLY A 29 23.98 -3.88 -1.23
C GLY A 29 23.04 -3.85 -2.43
N GLU A 30 22.36 -4.95 -2.75
CA GLU A 30 21.39 -5.04 -3.85
C GLU A 30 20.09 -4.34 -3.46
N GLU A 31 19.59 -3.45 -4.34
CA GLU A 31 18.35 -2.72 -4.15
C GLU A 31 17.14 -3.62 -4.42
N MET A 32 16.23 -3.69 -3.46
CA MET A 32 15.07 -4.58 -3.52
C MET A 32 13.76 -3.84 -3.82
N LEU A 33 13.71 -2.53 -3.60
CA LEU A 33 12.56 -1.70 -3.97
C LEU A 33 12.72 -1.12 -5.37
N TRP A 34 11.60 -0.93 -6.03
CA TRP A 34 11.52 -0.17 -7.27
C TRP A 34 12.05 1.26 -7.07
N GLN A 35 12.87 1.75 -8.01
CA GLN A 35 13.58 3.02 -7.86
C GLN A 35 12.91 4.18 -8.60
N ALA A 36 11.58 4.12 -8.72
CA ALA A 36 10.71 5.23 -9.12
C ALA A 36 11.09 5.92 -10.44
N ASP A 37 11.48 5.13 -11.48
CA ASP A 37 11.72 5.68 -12.81
C ASP A 37 10.46 6.43 -13.28
N PRO A 38 10.52 7.77 -13.49
CA PRO A 38 9.36 8.57 -13.85
C PRO A 38 8.79 8.23 -15.23
N ALA A 39 9.54 7.54 -16.08
CA ALA A 39 9.04 7.04 -17.37
C ALA A 39 8.08 5.86 -17.22
N ILE A 40 8.09 5.17 -16.07
CA ILE A 40 7.26 4.00 -15.78
C ILE A 40 6.30 4.31 -14.63
N TRP A 41 6.83 4.52 -13.41
CA TRP A 41 6.06 4.86 -12.23
C TRP A 41 6.95 5.55 -11.18
N LYS A 42 6.58 6.77 -10.80
CA LYS A 42 7.40 7.73 -10.04
C LYS A 42 7.34 7.57 -8.51
N ARG A 43 6.94 6.41 -7.98
CA ARG A 43 6.87 6.14 -6.54
C ARG A 43 7.54 4.82 -6.22
N HIS A 44 7.84 4.59 -4.92
CA HIS A 44 8.50 3.39 -4.42
C HIS A 44 7.56 2.52 -3.60
N ALA A 45 7.02 3.06 -2.50
CA ALA A 45 6.19 2.34 -1.53
C ALA A 45 5.21 3.30 -0.82
N PRO A 46 4.34 4.02 -1.53
CA PRO A 46 3.49 5.04 -0.93
C PRO A 46 2.47 4.43 0.04
N ILE A 47 2.17 5.17 1.11
CA ILE A 47 1.01 4.90 1.97
C ILE A 47 -0.24 5.50 1.36
N LEU A 48 -1.38 4.83 1.56
CA LEU A 48 -2.68 5.25 1.04
C LEU A 48 -3.54 5.74 2.21
N PHE A 49 -3.78 7.06 2.28
CA PHE A 49 -4.56 7.69 3.35
C PHE A 49 -5.01 9.11 2.94
N PRO A 50 -6.23 9.56 3.28
CA PRO A 50 -7.27 8.89 4.06
C PRO A 50 -8.30 8.10 3.23
N TRP A 51 -7.97 7.71 1.99
CA TRP A 51 -8.71 6.76 1.17
C TRP A 51 -7.78 5.99 0.25
N THR A 52 -8.23 4.82 -0.20
CA THR A 52 -7.56 3.99 -1.20
C THR A 52 -8.23 4.16 -2.57
N GLY A 53 -7.47 4.01 -3.65
CA GLY A 53 -7.99 4.14 -5.02
C GLY A 53 -8.49 5.55 -5.36
N LYS A 54 -9.44 5.61 -6.29
CA LYS A 54 -10.07 6.86 -6.76
C LYS A 54 -11.38 7.11 -6.02
N LEU A 55 -11.76 8.38 -5.94
CA LEU A 55 -13.11 8.80 -5.53
C LEU A 55 -13.98 9.03 -6.76
N THR A 56 -15.26 8.70 -6.66
CA THR A 56 -16.26 8.95 -7.71
C THR A 56 -16.37 10.43 -7.99
N GLY A 57 -16.21 10.83 -9.25
CA GLY A 57 -16.15 12.23 -9.65
C GLY A 57 -14.91 12.99 -9.16
N GLY A 58 -13.95 12.33 -8.51
CA GLY A 58 -12.74 12.97 -7.97
C GLY A 58 -13.03 13.95 -6.81
N THR A 59 -14.16 13.80 -6.14
CA THR A 59 -14.61 14.72 -5.08
C THR A 59 -15.35 13.96 -3.97
N PHE A 60 -15.51 14.62 -2.83
CA PHE A 60 -16.44 14.22 -1.77
C PHE A 60 -17.00 15.45 -1.07
N THR A 61 -18.13 15.31 -0.38
CA THR A 61 -18.70 16.35 0.46
C THR A 61 -18.54 16.01 1.94
N ALA A 62 -18.29 17.01 2.74
CA ALA A 62 -18.27 16.88 4.21
C ALA A 62 -18.58 18.26 4.83
N ASN A 63 -19.37 18.27 5.89
CA ASN A 63 -19.76 19.50 6.59
C ASN A 63 -20.33 20.58 5.63
N GLY A 64 -21.09 20.17 4.61
CA GLY A 64 -21.71 21.06 3.61
C GLY A 64 -20.74 21.68 2.60
N LYS A 65 -19.49 21.24 2.55
CA LYS A 65 -18.46 21.71 1.59
C LYS A 65 -17.97 20.57 0.71
N THR A 66 -17.66 20.88 -0.56
CA THR A 66 -17.06 19.93 -1.50
C THR A 66 -15.52 20.06 -1.47
N TYR A 67 -14.87 18.92 -1.38
CA TYR A 67 -13.41 18.74 -1.40
C TYR A 67 -12.98 17.96 -2.64
N LYS A 68 -11.80 18.28 -3.18
CA LYS A 68 -11.17 17.51 -4.26
C LYS A 68 -10.42 16.33 -3.67
N GLY A 69 -10.56 15.15 -4.29
CA GLY A 69 -9.85 13.94 -3.93
C GLY A 69 -9.03 13.39 -5.10
N GLY A 70 -7.71 13.33 -4.91
CA GLY A 70 -6.82 12.60 -5.83
C GLY A 70 -6.89 11.10 -5.61
N GLN A 71 -6.18 10.33 -6.43
CA GLN A 71 -6.05 8.88 -6.22
C GLN A 71 -5.22 8.59 -4.97
N HIS A 72 -5.67 7.66 -4.12
CA HIS A 72 -4.98 7.17 -2.92
C HIS A 72 -4.79 8.19 -1.80
N GLY A 73 -5.68 9.15 -1.67
CA GLY A 73 -5.55 10.20 -0.67
C GLY A 73 -4.40 11.17 -0.95
N PHE A 74 -3.85 11.72 0.10
CA PHE A 74 -2.85 12.79 -0.01
C PHE A 74 -1.66 12.65 0.96
N ALA A 75 -1.69 11.72 1.93
CA ALA A 75 -0.61 11.58 2.89
C ALA A 75 0.75 11.32 2.22
N ARG A 76 0.74 10.57 1.12
CA ARG A 76 1.92 10.29 0.30
C ARG A 76 2.53 11.49 -0.44
N ASP A 77 1.84 12.64 -0.45
CA ASP A 77 2.24 13.87 -1.14
C ASP A 77 2.63 14.99 -0.17
N LEU A 78 2.71 14.68 1.13
CA LEU A 78 3.00 15.66 2.18
C LEU A 78 4.26 15.31 2.95
N GLU A 79 4.85 16.34 3.54
CA GLU A 79 6.00 16.18 4.44
C GLU A 79 5.52 15.67 5.80
N HIS A 80 6.12 14.58 6.28
CA HIS A 80 5.91 14.02 7.61
C HIS A 80 7.04 14.46 8.54
N THR A 81 6.71 14.72 9.79
CA THR A 81 7.69 15.05 10.81
C THR A 81 8.43 13.79 11.24
N LEU A 82 9.76 13.79 11.15
CA LEU A 82 10.58 12.71 11.69
C LEU A 82 10.59 12.81 13.22
N LEU A 83 10.02 11.81 13.89
CA LEU A 83 9.99 11.73 15.36
C LEU A 83 11.19 10.98 15.91
N ARG A 84 11.62 9.92 15.21
CA ARG A 84 12.69 9.03 15.64
C ARG A 84 13.38 8.36 14.45
N ALA A 85 14.70 8.21 14.50
CA ALA A 85 15.50 7.38 13.61
C ALA A 85 16.71 6.88 14.40
N GLU A 86 16.55 5.76 15.11
CA GLU A 86 17.58 5.16 15.94
C GLU A 86 17.40 3.65 16.09
N GLY A 87 18.51 2.93 16.28
CA GLY A 87 18.51 1.48 16.38
C GLY A 87 17.95 0.85 15.10
N ASP A 88 16.91 0.06 15.28
CA ASP A 88 16.19 -0.64 14.21
C ASP A 88 14.89 0.05 13.77
N THR A 89 14.62 1.28 14.24
CA THR A 89 13.31 1.92 14.13
C THR A 89 13.39 3.33 13.54
N ILE A 90 12.50 3.62 12.55
CA ILE A 90 12.17 4.97 12.09
C ILE A 90 10.70 5.22 12.40
N GLN A 91 10.37 6.41 12.90
CA GLN A 91 9.01 6.84 13.15
C GLN A 91 8.77 8.25 12.62
N LEU A 92 7.69 8.40 11.85
CA LEU A 92 7.26 9.67 11.24
C LEU A 92 5.80 9.94 11.57
N GLU A 93 5.42 11.21 11.59
CA GLU A 93 4.06 11.66 11.90
C GLU A 93 3.56 12.69 10.87
N LEU A 94 2.32 12.50 10.41
CA LEU A 94 1.53 13.52 9.73
C LEU A 94 0.34 13.88 10.62
N ARG A 95 0.21 15.14 10.95
CA ARG A 95 -0.90 15.67 11.76
C ARG A 95 -1.74 16.63 10.94
N ALA A 96 -3.06 16.52 11.03
CA ALA A 96 -3.95 17.50 10.43
C ALA A 96 -3.71 18.90 11.05
N ASP A 97 -3.43 19.87 10.18
CA ASP A 97 -3.41 21.28 10.52
C ASP A 97 -4.64 22.02 9.97
N ASP A 98 -4.79 23.29 10.30
CA ASP A 98 -5.96 24.06 9.89
C ASP A 98 -6.04 24.27 8.37
N ALA A 99 -4.92 24.40 7.69
CA ALA A 99 -4.89 24.51 6.23
C ALA A 99 -5.34 23.21 5.56
N MET A 100 -4.85 22.08 6.05
CA MET A 100 -5.24 20.76 5.56
C MET A 100 -6.73 20.50 5.79
N LYS A 101 -7.26 20.85 6.97
CA LYS A 101 -8.70 20.75 7.28
C LYS A 101 -9.55 21.66 6.39
N ALA A 102 -9.08 22.86 6.12
CA ALA A 102 -9.80 23.82 5.27
C ALA A 102 -9.83 23.40 3.79
N GLU A 103 -8.75 22.80 3.26
CA GLU A 103 -8.55 22.63 1.82
C GLU A 103 -8.68 21.20 1.34
N ARG A 104 -8.36 20.19 2.17
CA ARG A 104 -8.21 18.80 1.76
C ARG A 104 -9.17 17.83 2.45
N PHE A 105 -9.21 17.86 3.80
CA PHE A 105 -9.91 16.84 4.57
C PHE A 105 -10.31 17.40 5.94
N PRO A 106 -11.60 17.71 6.20
CA PRO A 106 -12.03 18.53 7.34
C PRO A 106 -12.13 17.76 8.67
N PHE A 107 -11.21 16.81 8.89
CA PHE A 107 -11.19 15.99 10.10
C PHE A 107 -9.82 16.10 10.78
N ASP A 108 -9.83 16.07 12.11
CA ASP A 108 -8.60 15.94 12.87
C ASP A 108 -8.08 14.50 12.77
N PHE A 109 -6.79 14.35 12.59
CA PHE A 109 -6.12 13.06 12.66
C PHE A 109 -4.64 13.21 13.01
N VAL A 110 -4.08 12.14 13.54
CA VAL A 110 -2.65 11.89 13.61
C VAL A 110 -2.37 10.56 12.93
N LEU A 111 -1.59 10.59 11.87
CA LEU A 111 -1.10 9.39 11.18
C LEU A 111 0.36 9.21 11.55
N THR A 112 0.68 8.09 12.21
CA THR A 112 2.06 7.71 12.54
C THR A 112 2.46 6.54 11.64
N SER A 113 3.61 6.67 10.99
CA SER A 113 4.25 5.63 10.18
C SER A 113 5.50 5.16 10.89
N THR A 114 5.56 3.89 11.28
CA THR A 114 6.69 3.30 12.01
C THR A 114 7.26 2.14 11.22
N PHE A 115 8.56 2.22 10.90
CA PHE A 115 9.31 1.13 10.29
C PHE A 115 10.24 0.51 11.33
N ARG A 116 10.26 -0.83 11.40
CA ARG A 116 11.17 -1.59 12.24
C ARG A 116 11.79 -2.75 11.46
N LEU A 117 13.09 -2.94 11.65
CA LEU A 117 13.82 -4.07 11.07
C LEU A 117 13.94 -5.21 12.09
N GLU A 118 13.58 -6.44 11.68
CA GLU A 118 13.76 -7.64 12.48
C GLU A 118 14.28 -8.77 11.58
N GLY A 119 15.57 -9.11 11.71
CA GLY A 119 16.22 -10.04 10.79
C GLY A 119 16.08 -9.58 9.34
N LYS A 120 15.54 -10.44 8.47
CA LYS A 120 15.24 -10.16 7.07
C LYS A 120 13.85 -9.54 6.85
N THR A 121 13.16 -9.08 7.89
CA THR A 121 11.79 -8.58 7.81
C THR A 121 11.74 -7.09 8.10
N VAL A 122 10.99 -6.37 7.27
CA VAL A 122 10.56 -4.98 7.52
C VAL A 122 9.14 -5.03 8.04
N HIS A 123 8.90 -4.46 9.22
CA HIS A 123 7.59 -4.20 9.78
C HIS A 123 7.25 -2.74 9.55
N HIS A 124 6.22 -2.46 8.75
CA HIS A 124 5.70 -1.12 8.52
C HIS A 124 4.34 -0.99 9.21
N THR A 125 4.29 -0.29 10.34
CA THR A 125 3.08 -0.06 11.11
C THR A 125 2.52 1.32 10.80
N LEU A 126 1.22 1.39 10.51
CA LEU A 126 0.45 2.63 10.37
C LEU A 126 -0.53 2.72 11.53
N THR A 127 -0.41 3.77 12.33
CA THR A 127 -1.33 4.08 13.43
C THR A 127 -2.09 5.35 13.08
N VAL A 128 -3.43 5.29 13.13
CA VAL A 128 -4.31 6.44 12.94
C VAL A 128 -4.99 6.75 14.27
N GLN A 129 -4.86 7.99 14.73
CA GLN A 129 -5.52 8.47 15.93
C GLN A 129 -6.47 9.62 15.60
N ASN A 130 -7.68 9.58 16.17
CA ASN A 130 -8.54 10.75 16.28
C ASN A 130 -8.21 11.43 17.62
N PRO A 131 -7.62 12.65 17.62
CA PRO A 131 -7.21 13.31 18.86
C PRO A 131 -8.38 13.49 19.84
N ALA A 132 -8.13 13.45 21.14
CA ALA A 132 -9.17 13.61 22.17
C ALA A 132 -9.88 14.98 22.11
N ALA A 133 -9.21 16.00 21.55
CA ALA A 133 -9.78 17.34 21.34
C ALA A 133 -10.53 17.49 20.00
N ALA A 134 -10.62 16.43 19.19
CA ALA A 134 -11.34 16.47 17.90
C ALA A 134 -12.82 16.73 18.12
N ALA A 135 -13.42 17.52 17.21
CA ALA A 135 -14.83 17.91 17.29
C ALA A 135 -15.78 16.81 16.77
N GLN A 136 -15.27 15.83 16.00
CA GLN A 136 -16.10 14.85 15.30
C GLN A 136 -15.39 13.51 15.13
N GLU A 137 -16.14 12.49 14.73
CA GLU A 137 -15.59 11.19 14.37
C GLU A 137 -14.70 11.28 13.13
N LEU A 138 -13.63 10.50 13.14
CA LEU A 138 -12.74 10.34 12.01
C LEU A 138 -13.08 9.04 11.25
N ARG A 139 -13.55 9.19 10.00
CA ARG A 139 -13.68 8.06 9.04
C ARG A 139 -12.54 8.12 8.05
N PHE A 140 -11.93 6.99 7.75
CA PHE A 140 -10.81 6.91 6.80
C PHE A 140 -10.72 5.56 6.12
N GLY A 141 -10.05 5.53 4.97
CA GLY A 141 -9.53 4.34 4.31
C GLY A 141 -8.02 4.35 4.35
N ILE A 142 -7.39 3.16 4.42
CA ILE A 142 -5.93 3.03 4.52
C ILE A 142 -5.43 1.78 3.82
N GLY A 143 -4.21 1.83 3.30
CA GLY A 143 -3.54 0.70 2.65
C GLY A 143 -2.07 0.96 2.39
N TYR A 144 -1.38 -0.08 1.96
CA TYR A 144 0.02 -0.09 1.56
C TYR A 144 0.15 -0.31 0.06
N HIS A 145 1.23 0.23 -0.54
CA HIS A 145 1.47 0.09 -1.98
C HIS A 145 2.98 -0.08 -2.29
N PRO A 146 3.69 -1.01 -1.62
CA PRO A 146 5.10 -1.22 -1.88
C PRO A 146 5.34 -1.86 -3.24
N ALA A 147 6.38 -1.42 -3.94
CA ALA A 147 6.83 -1.96 -5.21
C ALA A 147 8.20 -2.63 -5.06
N PHE A 148 8.30 -3.88 -5.50
CA PHE A 148 9.48 -4.71 -5.41
C PHE A 148 10.09 -4.93 -6.79
N ASN A 149 11.39 -4.76 -6.94
CA ASN A 149 12.09 -5.00 -8.20
C ASN A 149 11.86 -6.43 -8.67
N VAL A 150 11.53 -6.60 -9.94
CA VAL A 150 11.47 -7.87 -10.67
C VAL A 150 11.94 -7.60 -12.10
N PRO A 151 12.88 -8.38 -12.63
CA PRO A 151 13.64 -9.48 -12.01
C PRO A 151 14.49 -9.04 -10.82
N PHE A 152 14.89 -9.99 -9.96
CA PHE A 152 15.79 -9.73 -8.84
C PHE A 152 17.23 -9.45 -9.28
N ASP A 153 17.63 -9.91 -10.46
CA ASP A 153 18.91 -9.66 -11.08
C ASP A 153 18.81 -9.68 -12.62
N SER A 154 19.91 -9.47 -13.29
CA SER A 154 19.99 -9.42 -14.77
C SER A 154 20.07 -10.79 -15.46
N ALA A 155 20.18 -11.89 -14.71
CA ALA A 155 20.24 -13.24 -15.26
C ALA A 155 18.85 -13.83 -15.52
N HIS A 156 17.81 -13.25 -14.92
CA HIS A 156 16.44 -13.72 -14.97
C HIS A 156 15.53 -12.76 -15.73
N THR A 157 14.38 -13.28 -16.16
CA THR A 157 13.33 -12.55 -16.87
C THR A 157 12.03 -12.58 -16.08
N THR A 158 11.01 -11.83 -16.49
CA THR A 158 9.69 -11.82 -15.87
C THR A 158 9.11 -13.24 -15.71
N GLU A 159 9.32 -14.12 -16.69
CA GLU A 159 8.73 -15.46 -16.69
C GLU A 159 9.37 -16.44 -15.68
N ASP A 160 10.51 -16.05 -15.09
CA ASP A 160 11.16 -16.84 -14.04
C ASP A 160 10.52 -16.62 -12.66
N TYR A 161 9.51 -15.74 -12.57
CA TYR A 161 8.83 -15.36 -11.32
C TYR A 161 7.37 -15.76 -11.30
N GLU A 162 6.87 -16.01 -10.10
CA GLU A 162 5.43 -16.21 -9.83
C GLU A 162 5.05 -15.62 -8.49
N PHE A 163 3.80 -15.18 -8.36
CA PHE A 163 3.20 -14.96 -7.04
C PHE A 163 2.81 -16.30 -6.44
N ARG A 164 3.10 -16.53 -5.15
CA ARG A 164 2.68 -17.74 -4.43
C ARG A 164 1.84 -17.38 -3.22
N PHE A 165 0.80 -18.19 -3.02
CA PHE A 165 -0.02 -18.24 -1.82
C PHE A 165 0.52 -19.32 -0.88
N ASP A 166 0.33 -19.21 0.44
CA ASP A 166 0.71 -20.27 1.40
C ASP A 166 -0.25 -21.47 1.38
N GLN A 167 -1.42 -21.32 0.75
CA GLN A 167 -2.40 -22.38 0.51
C GLN A 167 -3.16 -22.12 -0.80
N PRO A 168 -3.82 -23.15 -1.38
CA PRO A 168 -4.59 -22.97 -2.60
C PRO A 168 -5.71 -21.92 -2.45
N GLU A 169 -5.77 -20.97 -3.36
CA GLU A 169 -6.71 -19.85 -3.35
C GLU A 169 -7.60 -19.80 -4.60
N SER A 170 -8.78 -19.23 -4.39
CA SER A 170 -9.70 -18.84 -5.45
C SER A 170 -10.09 -17.39 -5.20
N PRO A 171 -9.19 -16.41 -5.46
CA PRO A 171 -9.47 -15.02 -5.14
C PRO A 171 -10.66 -14.50 -5.92
N MET A 172 -11.59 -13.86 -5.22
CA MET A 172 -12.65 -13.07 -5.86
C MET A 172 -12.04 -11.74 -6.32
N ILE A 173 -11.97 -11.54 -7.63
CA ILE A 173 -11.47 -10.30 -8.21
C ILE A 173 -12.61 -9.29 -8.28
N LEU A 174 -12.45 -8.15 -7.63
CA LEU A 174 -13.37 -7.02 -7.70
C LEU A 174 -13.02 -6.18 -8.93
N ASP A 175 -13.97 -6.02 -9.86
CA ASP A 175 -13.75 -5.34 -11.13
C ASP A 175 -13.76 -3.81 -10.93
N ALA A 176 -12.63 -3.17 -11.20
CA ALA A 176 -12.45 -1.72 -11.19
C ALA A 176 -12.02 -1.14 -12.54
N SER A 177 -12.03 -1.98 -13.59
CA SER A 177 -11.63 -1.59 -14.95
C SER A 177 -12.80 -0.93 -15.71
N PRO A 178 -12.53 0.03 -16.61
CA PRO A 178 -11.21 0.58 -16.98
C PRO A 178 -10.83 1.85 -16.21
N ASN A 179 -11.71 2.42 -15.41
CA ASN A 179 -11.53 3.75 -14.84
C ASN A 179 -10.97 3.78 -13.41
N GLY A 180 -10.75 2.61 -12.80
CA GLY A 180 -10.25 2.46 -11.42
C GLY A 180 -11.32 2.70 -10.35
N LEU A 181 -12.61 2.68 -10.71
CA LEU A 181 -13.76 2.65 -9.81
C LEU A 181 -14.40 1.27 -9.84
N LEU A 182 -14.87 0.78 -8.70
CA LEU A 182 -15.56 -0.50 -8.63
C LEU A 182 -16.86 -0.44 -9.43
N SER A 183 -17.03 -1.39 -10.35
CA SER A 183 -18.22 -1.54 -11.20
C SER A 183 -19.38 -2.31 -10.54
N GLY A 184 -19.17 -2.82 -9.33
CA GLY A 184 -20.10 -3.72 -8.65
C GLY A 184 -20.03 -5.17 -9.15
N ARG A 185 -19.20 -5.47 -10.16
CA ARG A 185 -18.98 -6.82 -10.66
C ARG A 185 -17.79 -7.48 -9.99
N CYS A 186 -17.80 -8.82 -9.94
CA CYS A 186 -16.66 -9.63 -9.53
C CYS A 186 -16.54 -10.88 -10.42
N TYR A 187 -15.34 -11.46 -10.45
CA TYR A 187 -15.06 -12.69 -11.19
C TYR A 187 -13.95 -13.50 -10.52
N TYR A 188 -13.76 -14.74 -10.97
CA TYR A 188 -12.71 -15.65 -10.51
C TYR A 188 -11.82 -15.99 -11.70
N GLN A 189 -10.62 -15.41 -11.74
CA GLN A 189 -9.62 -15.69 -12.75
C GLN A 189 -8.85 -16.97 -12.45
N TRP A 190 -8.51 -17.16 -11.17
CA TRP A 190 -7.79 -18.32 -10.68
C TRP A 190 -8.68 -19.12 -9.74
N LYS A 191 -8.63 -20.46 -9.86
CA LYS A 191 -9.43 -21.36 -9.02
C LYS A 191 -8.52 -22.42 -8.44
N ASN A 192 -8.54 -22.57 -7.12
CA ASN A 192 -7.72 -23.53 -6.38
C ASN A 192 -6.22 -23.45 -6.78
N ALA A 193 -5.73 -22.24 -6.98
CA ALA A 193 -4.38 -21.97 -7.45
C ALA A 193 -3.41 -21.80 -6.28
N ASN A 194 -2.24 -22.45 -6.37
CA ASN A 194 -1.14 -22.23 -5.43
C ASN A 194 -0.31 -21.01 -5.83
N SER A 195 -0.29 -20.68 -7.12
CA SER A 195 0.51 -19.57 -7.65
C SER A 195 -0.15 -18.92 -8.86
N ILE A 196 0.34 -17.73 -9.18
CA ILE A 196 0.01 -16.95 -10.38
C ILE A 196 1.32 -16.68 -11.10
N GLN A 197 1.48 -17.23 -12.33
CA GLN A 197 2.65 -16.99 -13.18
C GLN A 197 2.74 -15.51 -13.51
N LEU A 198 3.88 -14.89 -13.27
CA LEU A 198 4.17 -13.55 -13.74
C LEU A 198 4.50 -13.57 -15.23
N THR A 199 3.87 -12.70 -15.98
CA THR A 199 4.14 -12.47 -17.42
C THR A 199 4.10 -10.97 -17.69
N ASP A 200 4.72 -10.54 -18.78
CA ASP A 200 4.71 -9.11 -19.19
C ASP A 200 3.31 -8.57 -19.51
N ASP A 201 2.36 -9.46 -19.78
CA ASP A 201 0.97 -9.10 -20.09
C ASP A 201 0.01 -9.25 -18.90
N LEU A 202 0.48 -9.74 -17.75
CA LEU A 202 -0.40 -10.01 -16.60
C LEU A 202 -1.22 -8.77 -16.20
N PHE A 203 -0.61 -7.60 -16.22
CA PHE A 203 -1.22 -6.34 -15.79
C PHE A 203 -1.72 -5.45 -16.96
N ALA A 204 -1.93 -6.03 -18.15
CA ALA A 204 -2.39 -5.27 -19.32
C ALA A 204 -3.75 -4.57 -19.12
N ASN A 205 -4.60 -5.11 -18.23
CA ASN A 205 -5.92 -4.56 -17.86
C ASN A 205 -5.94 -3.93 -16.45
N ASP A 206 -4.77 -3.44 -15.95
CA ASP A 206 -4.61 -2.87 -14.62
C ASP A 206 -4.45 -3.92 -13.50
N SER A 207 -4.74 -3.56 -12.26
CA SER A 207 -4.53 -4.36 -11.05
C SER A 207 -5.58 -5.46 -10.88
N PHE A 208 -5.22 -6.48 -10.07
CA PHE A 208 -6.17 -7.45 -9.56
C PHE A 208 -6.48 -7.15 -8.10
N CYS A 209 -7.67 -6.61 -7.84
CA CYS A 209 -8.17 -6.39 -6.49
C CYS A 209 -8.79 -7.68 -5.95
N MET A 210 -8.03 -8.41 -5.17
CA MET A 210 -8.43 -9.70 -4.60
C MET A 210 -9.13 -9.52 -3.26
N ALA A 211 -10.30 -10.13 -3.10
CA ALA A 211 -11.05 -10.19 -1.85
C ALA A 211 -11.24 -11.63 -1.38
N GLY A 212 -11.45 -11.81 -0.07
CA GLY A 212 -11.78 -13.11 0.53
C GLY A 212 -10.62 -14.10 0.55
N LEU A 213 -9.39 -13.63 0.53
CA LEU A 213 -8.20 -14.48 0.68
C LEU A 213 -8.19 -15.16 2.05
N ARG A 214 -7.84 -16.45 2.06
CA ARG A 214 -7.63 -17.25 3.28
C ARG A 214 -6.14 -17.43 3.55
N THR A 215 -5.29 -17.21 2.53
CA THR A 215 -3.84 -17.23 2.65
C THR A 215 -3.37 -16.19 3.66
N LYS A 216 -2.35 -16.54 4.43
CA LYS A 216 -1.71 -15.61 5.37
C LYS A 216 -0.57 -14.84 4.72
N THR A 217 0.03 -15.42 3.68
CA THR A 217 1.14 -14.81 2.97
C THR A 217 0.90 -14.83 1.47
N LEU A 218 1.33 -13.74 0.81
CA LEU A 218 1.45 -13.63 -0.63
C LEU A 218 2.85 -13.09 -0.94
N GLY A 219 3.59 -13.81 -1.76
CA GLY A 219 4.96 -13.41 -2.11
C GLY A 219 5.25 -13.53 -3.59
N ILE A 220 6.26 -12.79 -4.06
CA ILE A 220 6.89 -13.01 -5.35
C ILE A 220 8.10 -13.93 -5.17
N TYR A 221 8.19 -14.97 -5.96
CA TYR A 221 9.21 -16.00 -5.89
C TYR A 221 9.90 -16.17 -7.22
N GLU A 222 11.23 -16.27 -7.19
CA GLU A 222 12.05 -16.75 -8.28
C GLU A 222 12.03 -18.28 -8.29
N LYS A 223 11.64 -18.88 -9.41
CA LYS A 223 11.24 -20.29 -9.45
C LYS A 223 12.39 -21.28 -9.24
N ASP A 224 13.56 -21.00 -9.78
CA ASP A 224 14.72 -21.92 -9.77
C ASP A 224 15.58 -21.79 -8.51
N THR A 225 15.69 -20.59 -7.93
CA THR A 225 16.52 -20.35 -6.74
C THR A 225 15.72 -20.36 -5.44
N GLY A 226 14.41 -20.07 -5.52
CA GLY A 226 13.54 -19.90 -4.36
C GLY A 226 13.72 -18.56 -3.65
N ARG A 227 14.55 -17.63 -4.15
CA ARG A 227 14.61 -16.25 -3.63
C ARG A 227 13.22 -15.64 -3.66
N SER A 228 12.91 -14.81 -2.66
CA SER A 228 11.54 -14.32 -2.52
C SER A 228 11.42 -12.99 -1.77
N VAL A 229 10.31 -12.32 -2.01
CA VAL A 229 9.79 -11.22 -1.19
C VAL A 229 8.37 -11.59 -0.78
N VAL A 230 8.12 -11.73 0.52
CA VAL A 230 6.87 -12.29 1.05
C VAL A 230 6.19 -11.31 1.99
N CYS A 231 4.97 -10.90 1.65
CA CYS A 231 4.11 -10.05 2.46
C CYS A 231 3.17 -10.89 3.34
N ASN A 232 3.07 -10.57 4.63
CA ASN A 232 1.99 -11.08 5.47
C ASN A 232 0.71 -10.31 5.14
N VAL A 233 -0.26 -10.99 4.55
CA VAL A 233 -1.55 -10.43 4.13
C VAL A 233 -2.71 -10.88 5.04
N ALA A 234 -2.41 -11.58 6.12
CA ALA A 234 -3.42 -12.02 7.08
C ALA A 234 -4.15 -10.84 7.71
N GLY A 235 -5.47 -10.88 7.74
CA GLY A 235 -6.29 -9.83 8.34
C GLY A 235 -6.58 -8.64 7.43
N TYR A 236 -6.00 -8.59 6.24
CA TYR A 236 -6.37 -7.60 5.23
C TYR A 236 -7.56 -8.08 4.42
N PRO A 237 -8.67 -7.33 4.37
CA PRO A 237 -9.86 -7.73 3.61
C PRO A 237 -9.61 -7.72 2.11
N TYR A 238 -8.65 -6.92 1.64
CA TYR A 238 -8.29 -6.78 0.23
C TYR A 238 -6.79 -6.81 0.04
N THR A 239 -6.34 -7.51 -1.00
CA THR A 239 -4.92 -7.48 -1.42
C THR A 239 -4.87 -7.31 -2.92
N LEU A 240 -4.19 -6.28 -3.38
CA LEU A 240 -4.00 -6.05 -4.80
C LEU A 240 -2.61 -6.53 -5.22
N ILE A 241 -2.54 -7.01 -6.46
CA ILE A 241 -1.27 -7.15 -7.18
C ILE A 241 -1.32 -6.24 -8.40
N TRP A 242 -0.22 -5.57 -8.68
CA TRP A 242 -0.14 -4.60 -9.76
C TRP A 242 1.29 -4.38 -10.25
N SER A 243 1.42 -3.95 -11.50
CA SER A 243 2.57 -3.27 -12.06
C SER A 243 2.09 -2.27 -13.11
N ALA A 244 2.86 -1.21 -13.37
CA ALA A 244 2.61 -0.37 -14.52
C ALA A 244 2.74 -1.19 -15.82
N PRO A 245 1.99 -0.87 -16.89
CA PRO A 245 1.97 -1.63 -18.14
C PRO A 245 3.25 -1.41 -18.98
N ALA A 246 4.43 -1.56 -18.38
CA ALA A 246 5.72 -1.52 -19.03
C ALA A 246 6.15 -2.94 -19.43
N LYS A 247 6.85 -3.07 -20.57
CA LYS A 247 7.39 -4.33 -21.06
C LYS A 247 8.90 -4.20 -21.28
N PRO A 248 9.71 -5.09 -20.70
CA PRO A 248 9.33 -6.10 -19.73
C PRO A 248 8.85 -5.48 -18.40
N VAL A 249 8.15 -6.26 -17.57
CA VAL A 249 7.83 -5.90 -16.19
C VAL A 249 9.12 -5.61 -15.42
N ARG A 250 9.17 -4.51 -14.68
CA ARG A 250 10.35 -4.06 -13.94
C ARG A 250 10.19 -4.12 -12.42
N TYR A 251 8.95 -4.21 -11.96
CA TYR A 251 8.59 -4.35 -10.56
C TYR A 251 7.18 -4.94 -10.44
N VAL A 252 6.85 -5.40 -9.25
CA VAL A 252 5.48 -5.76 -8.90
C VAL A 252 5.12 -5.15 -7.56
N CYS A 253 3.85 -4.77 -7.39
CA CYS A 253 3.28 -4.37 -6.11
C CYS A 253 2.50 -5.52 -5.49
N ILE A 254 2.61 -5.68 -4.17
CA ILE A 254 1.69 -6.48 -3.35
C ILE A 254 1.12 -5.51 -2.33
N GLU A 255 -0.17 -5.22 -2.45
CA GLU A 255 -0.82 -4.08 -1.83
C GLU A 255 -1.94 -4.52 -0.87
N PRO A 256 -1.64 -4.79 0.41
CA PRO A 256 -2.69 -5.05 1.39
C PRO A 256 -3.43 -3.76 1.76
N TRP A 257 -4.77 -3.76 1.58
CA TRP A 257 -5.64 -2.62 1.85
C TRP A 257 -6.73 -2.99 2.86
N HIS A 258 -7.09 -2.02 3.71
CA HIS A 258 -8.23 -2.11 4.62
C HIS A 258 -9.48 -1.40 4.08
N ALA A 259 -9.38 -0.70 2.96
CA ALA A 259 -10.50 -0.07 2.27
C ALA A 259 -10.45 -0.36 0.78
N LEU A 260 -11.57 -0.22 0.11
CA LEU A 260 -11.71 -0.37 -1.35
C LEU A 260 -11.53 0.97 -2.06
N PRO A 261 -11.19 0.98 -3.35
CA PRO A 261 -11.39 2.16 -4.19
C PRO A 261 -12.88 2.53 -4.20
N GLY A 262 -13.17 3.77 -4.57
CA GLY A 262 -14.56 4.19 -4.73
C GLY A 262 -15.30 3.37 -5.79
N ALA A 263 -16.59 3.20 -5.60
CA ALA A 263 -17.49 2.61 -6.59
C ALA A 263 -18.20 3.71 -7.40
N GLU A 264 -18.65 3.39 -8.60
CA GLU A 264 -19.41 4.33 -9.45
C GLU A 264 -20.67 4.87 -8.77
N THR A 265 -21.22 4.07 -7.83
CA THR A 265 -22.45 4.35 -7.08
C THR A 265 -22.21 4.91 -5.68
N ASP A 266 -20.97 5.18 -5.29
CA ASP A 266 -20.67 5.68 -3.95
C ASP A 266 -21.32 7.03 -3.67
N PRO A 267 -21.82 7.25 -2.45
CA PRO A 267 -22.32 8.54 -2.02
C PRO A 267 -21.21 9.60 -2.03
N GLN A 268 -21.58 10.84 -2.31
CA GLN A 268 -20.63 11.96 -2.26
C GLN A 268 -20.34 12.37 -0.81
N GLU A 269 -21.30 12.22 0.10
CA GLU A 269 -21.13 12.58 1.50
C GLU A 269 -20.17 11.60 2.21
N TRP A 270 -19.12 12.16 2.81
CA TRP A 270 -18.04 11.38 3.43
C TRP A 270 -18.52 10.45 4.54
N SER A 271 -19.47 10.92 5.34
CA SER A 271 -20.06 10.15 6.45
C SER A 271 -20.82 8.90 6.00
N GLU A 272 -21.24 8.84 4.73
CA GLU A 272 -22.02 7.74 4.16
C GLU A 272 -21.12 6.72 3.42
N ARG A 273 -19.85 7.06 3.18
CA ARG A 273 -18.93 6.18 2.43
C ARG A 273 -18.44 5.02 3.31
N ALA A 274 -18.13 3.90 2.64
CA ALA A 274 -17.41 2.80 3.30
C ALA A 274 -16.02 3.28 3.79
N ALA A 275 -15.60 2.79 4.94
CA ALA A 275 -14.34 3.15 5.57
C ALA A 275 -13.67 1.94 6.20
N THR A 276 -12.36 2.03 6.46
CA THR A 276 -11.61 1.06 7.27
C THR A 276 -12.11 1.08 8.71
N ALA A 277 -12.25 2.27 9.28
CA ALA A 277 -12.71 2.49 10.63
C ALA A 277 -13.40 3.84 10.79
N CYS A 278 -14.20 3.96 11.85
CA CYS A 278 -14.73 5.19 12.40
C CYS A 278 -14.20 5.32 13.83
N LEU A 279 -13.43 6.37 14.09
CA LEU A 279 -12.82 6.60 15.41
C LEU A 279 -13.50 7.79 16.09
N ALA A 280 -14.09 7.55 17.24
CA ALA A 280 -14.51 8.65 18.12
C ALA A 280 -13.27 9.41 18.63
N PRO A 281 -13.44 10.69 19.10
CA PRO A 281 -12.36 11.44 19.71
C PRO A 281 -11.65 10.65 20.81
N GLY A 282 -10.31 10.62 20.79
CA GLY A 282 -9.45 9.88 21.70
C GLY A 282 -9.20 8.41 21.31
N GLN A 283 -9.86 7.89 20.29
CA GLN A 283 -9.61 6.52 19.80
C GLN A 283 -8.47 6.45 18.78
N GLN A 284 -7.87 5.27 18.70
CA GLN A 284 -6.86 4.93 17.70
C GLN A 284 -7.13 3.58 17.03
N TRP A 285 -6.57 3.40 15.86
CA TRP A 285 -6.57 2.17 15.07
C TRP A 285 -5.18 1.92 14.49
N GLU A 286 -4.79 0.65 14.32
CA GLU A 286 -3.44 0.29 13.89
C GLU A 286 -3.45 -0.91 12.96
N THR A 287 -2.49 -0.94 12.02
CA THR A 287 -2.19 -2.10 11.18
C THR A 287 -0.70 -2.19 10.90
N THR A 288 -0.19 -3.41 10.65
CA THR A 288 1.21 -3.65 10.32
C THR A 288 1.33 -4.54 9.08
N LEU A 289 2.02 -4.06 8.07
CA LEU A 289 2.52 -4.88 6.98
C LEU A 289 3.91 -5.39 7.33
N SER A 290 4.06 -6.71 7.42
CA SER A 290 5.35 -7.39 7.58
C SER A 290 5.77 -7.99 6.25
N THR A 291 6.94 -7.59 5.75
CA THR A 291 7.49 -8.08 4.49
C THR A 291 8.87 -8.69 4.74
N THR A 292 9.03 -9.97 4.40
CA THR A 292 10.29 -10.71 4.53
C THR A 292 11.00 -10.81 3.19
N PHE A 293 12.30 -10.54 3.20
CA PHE A 293 13.16 -10.50 2.02
C PHE A 293 14.19 -11.62 2.09
N ASP A 294 13.95 -12.70 1.37
CA ASP A 294 14.87 -13.84 1.27
C ASP A 294 15.51 -13.88 -0.13
N ARG A 295 16.44 -12.93 -0.35
CA ARG A 295 17.13 -12.76 -1.64
C ARG A 295 18.53 -12.16 -1.46
#